data_3ac4d43300ae619ae0a79d3728c3b13f
#
_entry.id   3ac4d43300ae619ae0a79d3728c3b13f
#
_cell.length_a   1.000
_cell.length_b   1.000
_cell.length_c   1.000
_cell.angle_alpha   90.00
_cell.angle_beta   90.00
_cell.angle_gamma   90.00
#
_symmetry.space_group_name_H-M   'P 1'
#
loop_
_entity.id
_entity.type
_entity.pdbx_description
1 polymer ?
#
loop_
_entity_poly.entity_id
_entity_poly.type
_entity_poly.pdbx_seq_one_letter_code
_entity_poly.pdbx_strand_id
1 'polypeptide(L)'
;VGDRVQVGVRQKNISGIFRRFLFSFLLAGAATILVLGVVVQILTIKAVIHPANYDEQQLEQKREEIQTTEKVEEKMLPYGTRFGVFDNSGRWLYGTFTESEREEVWEAVLEEKNEISSGYLKRFQREEGICLVSYQLRVQFGNPALRERFPHVLELLLLVALLIFCAEVM
;
A
#
# COMPACT_ATOMS: atom_id res chain seq x y z
N VAL A 1 -15.88 -2.23 63.35
CA VAL A 1 -16.29 -3.45 62.54
C VAL A 1 -17.09 -3.02 61.31
N GLY A 2 -17.69 -1.81 61.26
CA GLY A 2 -18.51 -1.33 60.14
C GLY A 2 -17.75 -0.89 58.89
N ASP A 3 -16.52 -0.35 59.02
CA ASP A 3 -15.80 0.28 57.92
C ASP A 3 -15.23 -0.70 56.85
N ARG A 4 -14.88 -1.90 57.24
CA ARG A 4 -14.30 -2.88 56.27
C ARG A 4 -15.32 -3.46 55.29
N VAL A 5 -16.60 -3.49 55.63
CA VAL A 5 -17.66 -4.06 54.77
C VAL A 5 -18.04 -3.08 53.66
N GLN A 6 -18.06 -1.76 53.95
CA GLN A 6 -18.38 -0.71 52.95
C GLN A 6 -17.29 -0.59 51.88
N VAL A 7 -16.01 -0.70 52.23
CA VAL A 7 -14.89 -0.65 51.25
C VAL A 7 -14.94 -1.80 50.25
N GLY A 8 -15.27 -3.00 50.73
CA GLY A 8 -15.37 -4.19 49.86
C GLY A 8 -16.51 -4.13 48.84
N VAL A 9 -17.66 -3.56 49.21
CA VAL A 9 -18.82 -3.40 48.31
C VAL A 9 -18.55 -2.32 47.23
N ARG A 10 -17.91 -1.22 47.62
CA ARG A 10 -17.53 -0.13 46.68
C ARG A 10 -16.52 -0.61 45.66
N GLN A 11 -15.55 -1.42 46.07
CA GLN A 11 -14.50 -1.94 45.17
C GLN A 11 -15.05 -2.96 44.17
N LYS A 12 -16.02 -3.82 44.56
CA LYS A 12 -16.70 -4.74 43.65
C LYS A 12 -17.53 -4.02 42.59
N ASN A 13 -18.21 -2.93 42.92
CA ASN A 13 -18.99 -2.15 41.96
C ASN A 13 -18.11 -1.44 40.94
N ILE A 14 -16.99 -0.88 41.37
CA ILE A 14 -16.01 -0.19 40.45
C ILE A 14 -15.44 -1.20 39.45
N SER A 15 -15.06 -2.39 39.88
CA SER A 15 -14.53 -3.42 38.98
C SER A 15 -15.59 -3.93 37.98
N GLY A 16 -16.85 -3.97 38.37
CA GLY A 16 -17.97 -4.36 37.49
C GLY A 16 -18.24 -3.28 36.40
N ILE A 17 -18.21 -2.01 36.79
CA ILE A 17 -18.35 -0.85 35.87
C ILE A 17 -17.18 -0.81 34.87
N PHE A 18 -15.97 -0.95 35.39
CA PHE A 18 -14.77 -0.98 34.54
C PHE A 18 -14.79 -2.12 33.52
N ARG A 19 -15.18 -3.32 33.92
CA ARG A 19 -15.30 -4.49 33.04
C ARG A 19 -16.35 -4.28 31.94
N ARG A 20 -17.49 -3.66 32.26
CA ARG A 20 -18.54 -3.32 31.27
C ARG A 20 -18.05 -2.27 30.28
N PHE A 21 -17.39 -1.23 30.78
CA PHE A 21 -16.80 -0.21 29.95
C PHE A 21 -15.75 -0.79 28.99
N LEU A 22 -14.83 -1.60 29.51
CA LEU A 22 -13.80 -2.27 28.70
C LEU A 22 -14.42 -3.18 27.62
N PHE A 23 -15.46 -3.94 27.97
CA PHE A 23 -16.16 -4.78 27.02
C PHE A 23 -16.86 -3.98 25.92
N SER A 24 -17.56 -2.90 26.28
CA SER A 24 -18.18 -1.99 25.29
C SER A 24 -17.14 -1.37 24.35
N PHE A 25 -16.00 -0.94 24.90
CA PHE A 25 -14.91 -0.37 24.12
C PHE A 25 -14.32 -1.38 23.12
N LEU A 26 -14.08 -2.63 23.57
CA LEU A 26 -13.60 -3.69 22.69
C LEU A 26 -14.62 -4.05 21.61
N LEU A 27 -15.91 -4.07 21.96
CA LEU A 27 -16.99 -4.36 21.01
C LEU A 27 -17.11 -3.27 19.95
N ALA A 28 -17.06 -1.99 20.35
CA ALA A 28 -17.05 -0.85 19.42
C ALA A 28 -15.83 -0.92 18.47
N GLY A 29 -14.64 -1.17 19.01
CA GLY A 29 -13.44 -1.33 18.19
C GLY A 29 -13.55 -2.47 17.16
N ALA A 30 -14.09 -3.63 17.58
CA ALA A 30 -14.32 -4.76 16.70
C ALA A 30 -15.35 -4.42 15.60
N ALA A 31 -16.44 -3.73 15.93
CA ALA A 31 -17.46 -3.28 14.99
C ALA A 31 -16.87 -2.30 13.97
N THR A 32 -16.09 -1.31 14.42
CA THR A 32 -15.39 -0.35 13.54
C THR A 32 -14.46 -1.05 12.54
N ILE A 33 -13.66 -2.02 13.00
CA ILE A 33 -12.75 -2.79 12.13
C ILE A 33 -13.54 -3.58 11.09
N LEU A 34 -14.65 -4.21 11.49
CA LEU A 34 -15.49 -4.99 10.59
C LEU A 34 -16.12 -4.10 9.50
N VAL A 35 -16.70 -2.96 9.90
CA VAL A 35 -17.30 -2.00 8.97
C VAL A 35 -16.24 -1.46 8.00
N LEU A 36 -15.07 -1.08 8.50
CA LEU A 36 -13.97 -0.61 7.67
C LEU A 36 -13.52 -1.69 6.66
N GLY A 37 -13.40 -2.93 7.10
CA GLY A 37 -13.06 -4.06 6.23
C GLY A 37 -14.05 -4.24 5.08
N VAL A 38 -15.34 -4.17 5.36
CA VAL A 38 -16.41 -4.24 4.35
C VAL A 38 -16.32 -3.05 3.38
N VAL A 39 -16.14 -1.84 3.90
CA VAL A 39 -15.99 -0.63 3.07
C VAL A 39 -14.78 -0.75 2.13
N VAL A 40 -13.62 -1.15 2.64
CA VAL A 40 -12.41 -1.36 1.84
C VAL A 40 -12.63 -2.41 0.75
N GLN A 41 -13.30 -3.52 1.06
CA GLN A 41 -13.65 -4.53 0.05
C GLN A 41 -14.54 -3.96 -1.05
N ILE A 42 -15.60 -3.22 -0.68
CA ILE A 42 -16.50 -2.60 -1.67
C ILE A 42 -15.73 -1.63 -2.56
N LEU A 43 -14.88 -0.78 -1.99
CA LEU A 43 -14.06 0.18 -2.73
C LEU A 43 -13.08 -0.51 -3.69
N THR A 44 -12.51 -1.65 -3.29
CA THR A 44 -11.63 -2.46 -4.14
C THR A 44 -12.40 -3.12 -5.28
N ILE A 45 -13.56 -3.73 -5.01
CA ILE A 45 -14.42 -4.36 -6.04
C ILE A 45 -14.90 -3.32 -7.06
N LYS A 46 -15.20 -2.10 -6.62
CA LYS A 46 -15.60 -0.98 -7.49
C LYS A 46 -14.43 -0.30 -8.20
N ALA A 47 -13.21 -0.80 -8.05
CA ALA A 47 -11.98 -0.20 -8.57
C ALA A 47 -11.76 1.28 -8.18
N VAL A 48 -12.37 1.71 -7.07
CA VAL A 48 -12.13 3.05 -6.49
C VAL A 48 -10.74 3.11 -5.86
N ILE A 49 -10.34 2.01 -5.22
CA ILE A 49 -8.98 1.80 -4.71
C ILE A 49 -8.40 0.52 -5.32
N HIS A 50 -7.10 0.54 -5.53
CA HIS A 50 -6.33 -0.62 -5.97
C HIS A 50 -5.51 -1.18 -4.82
N PRO A 51 -5.38 -2.52 -4.69
CA PRO A 51 -4.54 -3.15 -3.68
C PRO A 51 -3.06 -2.79 -3.90
N ALA A 52 -2.24 -2.98 -2.86
CA ALA A 52 -0.83 -2.59 -2.89
C ALA A 52 -0.03 -3.25 -4.03
N ASN A 53 -0.36 -4.47 -4.41
CA ASN A 53 0.30 -5.22 -5.48
C ASN A 53 -0.31 -5.01 -6.88
N TYR A 54 -1.17 -4.01 -7.05
CA TYR A 54 -1.87 -3.77 -8.32
C TYR A 54 -0.90 -3.47 -9.46
N ASP A 55 0.07 -2.59 -9.24
CA ASP A 55 1.05 -2.22 -10.28
C ASP A 55 1.92 -3.42 -10.67
N GLU A 56 2.29 -4.25 -9.70
CA GLU A 56 3.02 -5.50 -9.97
C GLU A 56 2.20 -6.48 -10.84
N GLN A 57 0.92 -6.66 -10.52
CA GLN A 57 0.02 -7.51 -11.30
C GLN A 57 -0.17 -6.98 -12.73
N GLN A 58 -0.32 -5.67 -12.91
CA GLN A 58 -0.41 -5.04 -14.22
C GLN A 58 0.86 -5.24 -15.05
N LEU A 59 2.03 -5.10 -14.44
CA LEU A 59 3.31 -5.36 -15.08
C LEU A 59 3.46 -6.82 -15.49
N GLU A 60 2.98 -7.75 -14.66
CA GLU A 60 3.01 -9.18 -14.98
C GLU A 60 2.07 -9.54 -16.15
N GLN A 61 0.86 -8.98 -16.16
CA GLN A 61 -0.08 -9.17 -17.27
C GLN A 61 0.45 -8.66 -18.61
N LYS A 62 1.27 -7.61 -18.58
CA LYS A 62 1.88 -7.00 -19.76
C LYS A 62 3.31 -7.48 -20.03
N ARG A 63 3.76 -8.52 -19.34
CA ARG A 63 5.13 -9.06 -19.46
C ARG A 63 5.51 -9.31 -20.91
N GLU A 64 4.70 -10.08 -21.63
CA GLU A 64 4.98 -10.44 -23.02
C GLU A 64 5.03 -9.20 -23.94
N GLU A 65 4.08 -8.28 -23.77
CA GLU A 65 4.05 -7.01 -24.51
C GLU A 65 5.32 -6.18 -24.26
N ILE A 66 5.76 -6.04 -22.99
CA ILE A 66 6.97 -5.30 -22.62
C ILE A 66 8.23 -5.96 -23.20
N GLN A 67 8.27 -7.29 -23.27
CA GLN A 67 9.43 -8.02 -23.75
C GLN A 67 9.58 -7.99 -25.28
N THR A 68 8.46 -7.98 -26.02
CA THR A 68 8.44 -8.14 -27.47
C THR A 68 8.26 -6.85 -28.26
N THR A 69 7.74 -5.78 -27.63
CA THR A 69 7.56 -4.48 -28.32
C THR A 69 8.89 -3.88 -28.78
N GLU A 70 8.93 -3.25 -29.93
CA GLU A 70 10.12 -2.59 -30.44
C GLU A 70 10.61 -1.50 -29.47
N LYS A 71 9.70 -0.70 -28.91
CA LYS A 71 10.02 0.37 -27.95
C LYS A 71 9.02 0.42 -26.81
N VAL A 72 9.52 0.33 -25.58
CA VAL A 72 8.69 0.49 -24.37
C VAL A 72 8.36 1.97 -24.21
N GLU A 73 7.07 2.28 -24.04
CA GLU A 73 6.58 3.63 -23.79
C GLU A 73 5.92 3.72 -22.42
N GLU A 74 5.98 4.90 -21.79
CA GLU A 74 5.41 5.13 -20.46
C GLU A 74 3.90 4.78 -20.37
N LYS A 75 3.14 5.05 -21.46
CA LYS A 75 1.70 4.73 -21.54
C LYS A 75 1.36 3.23 -21.45
N MET A 76 2.35 2.36 -21.71
CA MET A 76 2.19 0.91 -21.62
C MET A 76 2.31 0.41 -20.16
N LEU A 77 2.88 1.24 -19.28
CA LEU A 77 3.18 0.91 -17.91
C LEU A 77 2.13 1.49 -16.95
N PRO A 78 2.00 0.94 -15.72
CA PRO A 78 1.13 1.51 -14.70
C PRO A 78 1.50 2.97 -14.39
N TYR A 79 0.50 3.78 -14.09
CA TYR A 79 0.70 5.19 -13.79
C TYR A 79 1.63 5.41 -12.59
N GLY A 80 2.64 6.26 -12.78
CA GLY A 80 3.60 6.62 -11.75
C GLY A 80 4.75 5.63 -11.58
N THR A 81 4.85 4.61 -12.45
CA THR A 81 6.05 3.78 -12.54
C THR A 81 7.11 4.48 -13.38
N ARG A 82 8.38 4.16 -13.12
CA ARG A 82 9.51 4.60 -13.94
C ARG A 82 10.17 3.40 -14.58
N PHE A 83 10.78 3.59 -15.72
CA PHE A 83 11.44 2.50 -16.42
C PHE A 83 12.73 2.92 -17.09
N GLY A 84 13.53 1.95 -17.41
CA GLY A 84 14.72 2.12 -18.23
C GLY A 84 15.11 0.85 -18.96
N VAL A 85 15.58 1.01 -20.16
CA VAL A 85 16.11 -0.08 -20.97
C VAL A 85 17.63 0.05 -21.02
N PHE A 86 18.30 -1.05 -20.71
CA PHE A 86 19.74 -1.19 -20.72
C PHE A 86 20.13 -2.31 -21.70
N ASP A 87 21.24 -2.14 -22.38
CA ASP A 87 21.79 -3.23 -23.18
C ASP A 87 22.43 -4.34 -22.31
N ASN A 88 22.88 -5.42 -22.94
CA ASN A 88 23.50 -6.55 -22.22
C ASN A 88 24.81 -6.20 -21.50
N SER A 89 25.40 -5.03 -21.78
CA SER A 89 26.59 -4.52 -21.09
C SER A 89 26.26 -3.56 -19.94
N GLY A 90 24.98 -3.27 -19.70
CA GLY A 90 24.54 -2.33 -18.68
C GLY A 90 24.53 -0.87 -19.12
N ARG A 91 24.76 -0.62 -20.41
CA ARG A 91 24.72 0.74 -20.95
C ARG A 91 23.25 1.16 -21.11
N TRP A 92 22.95 2.35 -20.61
CA TRP A 92 21.64 2.98 -20.77
C TRP A 92 21.29 3.23 -22.24
N LEU A 93 20.11 2.81 -22.64
CA LEU A 93 19.54 3.06 -23.97
C LEU A 93 18.50 4.19 -23.93
N TYR A 94 17.41 3.98 -23.18
CA TYR A 94 16.34 4.98 -23.03
C TYR A 94 15.43 4.65 -21.82
N GLY A 95 14.59 5.63 -21.42
CA GLY A 95 13.60 5.47 -20.36
C GLY A 95 13.37 6.75 -19.56
N THR A 96 12.75 6.61 -18.39
CA THR A 96 12.35 7.74 -17.52
C THR A 96 13.17 7.87 -16.24
N PHE A 97 14.14 6.97 -15.98
CA PHE A 97 15.03 7.09 -14.83
C PHE A 97 15.95 8.31 -14.93
N THR A 98 16.12 9.00 -13.82
CA THR A 98 17.15 10.03 -13.67
C THR A 98 18.55 9.42 -13.66
N GLU A 99 19.59 10.22 -13.80
CA GLU A 99 20.98 9.75 -13.83
C GLU A 99 21.36 8.99 -12.55
N SER A 100 20.99 9.51 -11.39
CA SER A 100 21.23 8.83 -10.10
C SER A 100 20.45 7.52 -9.94
N GLU A 101 19.22 7.48 -10.45
CA GLU A 101 18.41 6.24 -10.42
C GLU A 101 18.98 5.15 -11.35
N ARG A 102 19.59 5.53 -12.49
CA ARG A 102 20.19 4.56 -13.41
C ARG A 102 21.32 3.78 -12.75
N GLU A 103 22.18 4.47 -12.01
CA GLU A 103 23.28 3.85 -11.27
C GLU A 103 22.74 2.89 -10.20
N GLU A 104 21.81 3.36 -9.36
CA GLU A 104 21.19 2.57 -8.30
C GLU A 104 20.48 1.32 -8.86
N VAL A 105 19.68 1.50 -9.91
CA VAL A 105 18.92 0.42 -10.56
C VAL A 105 19.86 -0.62 -11.16
N TRP A 106 20.97 -0.19 -11.79
CA TRP A 106 21.93 -1.11 -12.37
C TRP A 106 22.74 -1.85 -11.30
N GLU A 107 23.13 -1.19 -10.21
CA GLU A 107 23.75 -1.83 -9.07
C GLU A 107 22.83 -2.89 -8.45
N ALA A 108 21.53 -2.60 -8.30
CA ALA A 108 20.54 -3.57 -7.84
C ALA A 108 20.42 -4.79 -8.77
N VAL A 109 20.61 -4.62 -10.09
CA VAL A 109 20.65 -5.74 -11.03
C VAL A 109 21.87 -6.62 -10.79
N LEU A 110 23.05 -6.03 -10.60
CA LEU A 110 24.31 -6.75 -10.35
C LEU A 110 24.30 -7.52 -9.03
N GLU A 111 23.61 -6.96 -8.01
CA GLU A 111 23.48 -7.56 -6.68
C GLU A 111 22.25 -8.50 -6.56
N GLU A 112 21.51 -8.72 -7.66
CA GLU A 112 20.26 -9.51 -7.70
C GLU A 112 19.16 -9.02 -6.74
N LYS A 113 19.22 -7.76 -6.31
CA LYS A 113 18.22 -7.12 -5.46
C LYS A 113 16.99 -6.70 -6.26
N ASN A 114 15.80 -6.85 -5.66
CA ASN A 114 14.54 -6.40 -6.23
C ASN A 114 14.00 -5.12 -5.54
N GLU A 115 14.80 -4.48 -4.69
CA GLU A 115 14.47 -3.27 -3.95
C GLU A 115 15.49 -2.18 -4.24
N ILE A 116 14.98 -0.97 -4.41
CA ILE A 116 15.76 0.26 -4.60
C ILE A 116 15.17 1.36 -3.69
N SER A 117 15.84 2.47 -3.53
CA SER A 117 15.39 3.57 -2.66
C SER A 117 13.99 4.09 -3.01
N SER A 118 13.61 4.04 -4.29
CA SER A 118 12.31 4.50 -4.78
C SER A 118 11.20 3.43 -4.77
N GLY A 119 11.48 2.18 -4.40
CA GLY A 119 10.51 1.08 -4.31
C GLY A 119 11.04 -0.27 -4.76
N TYR A 120 10.24 -1.00 -5.52
CA TYR A 120 10.56 -2.34 -6.02
C TYR A 120 10.92 -2.31 -7.49
N LEU A 121 11.76 -3.25 -7.91
CA LEU A 121 12.26 -3.37 -9.28
C LEU A 121 11.76 -4.66 -9.93
N LYS A 122 11.09 -4.53 -11.09
CA LYS A 122 10.71 -5.64 -11.95
C LYS A 122 11.60 -5.69 -13.18
N ARG A 123 12.04 -6.89 -13.56
CA ARG A 123 12.98 -7.15 -14.66
C ARG A 123 12.28 -7.86 -15.82
N PHE A 124 12.46 -7.34 -17.01
CA PHE A 124 11.92 -7.93 -18.24
C PHE A 124 13.07 -8.13 -19.24
N GLN A 125 13.42 -9.40 -19.50
CA GLN A 125 14.45 -9.72 -20.48
C GLN A 125 13.95 -9.42 -21.88
N ARG A 126 14.76 -8.78 -22.71
CA ARG A 126 14.48 -8.42 -24.10
C ARG A 126 15.62 -8.90 -24.98
N GLU A 127 15.42 -8.93 -26.31
CA GLU A 127 16.47 -9.32 -27.27
C GLU A 127 17.68 -8.38 -27.20
N GLU A 128 17.46 -7.08 -27.08
CA GLU A 128 18.49 -6.03 -27.04
C GLU A 128 19.11 -5.81 -25.66
N GLY A 129 18.58 -6.46 -24.60
CA GLY A 129 19.05 -6.26 -23.24
C GLY A 129 17.97 -6.48 -22.18
N ILE A 130 17.83 -5.56 -21.22
CA ILE A 130 16.89 -5.68 -20.09
C ILE A 130 16.09 -4.39 -19.93
N CYS A 131 14.77 -4.53 -19.78
CA CYS A 131 13.90 -3.45 -19.33
C CYS A 131 13.65 -3.59 -17.83
N LEU A 132 13.96 -2.54 -17.09
CA LEU A 132 13.79 -2.44 -15.65
C LEU A 132 12.66 -1.46 -15.37
N VAL A 133 11.69 -1.86 -14.53
CA VAL A 133 10.55 -1.03 -14.15
C VAL A 133 10.50 -0.91 -12.64
N SER A 134 10.56 0.34 -12.15
CA SER A 134 10.40 0.66 -10.73
C SER A 134 8.93 0.93 -10.41
N TYR A 135 8.42 0.31 -9.35
CA TYR A 135 7.04 0.46 -8.89
C TYR A 135 6.97 0.47 -7.36
N GLN A 136 5.83 0.89 -6.81
CA GLN A 136 5.62 0.95 -5.36
C GLN A 136 4.51 0.01 -4.93
N LEU A 137 4.72 -0.73 -3.83
CA LEU A 137 3.71 -1.54 -3.17
C LEU A 137 2.90 -0.65 -2.22
N ARG A 138 1.86 0.01 -2.75
CA ARG A 138 0.98 0.85 -1.94
C ARG A 138 -0.47 0.76 -2.40
N VAL A 139 -1.40 0.84 -1.43
CA VAL A 139 -2.82 1.04 -1.73
C VAL A 139 -2.99 2.43 -2.34
N GLN A 140 -3.69 2.51 -3.46
CA GLN A 140 -3.82 3.75 -4.23
C GLN A 140 -5.22 3.91 -4.82
N PHE A 141 -5.63 5.14 -5.10
CA PHE A 141 -6.87 5.38 -5.83
C PHE A 141 -6.76 4.91 -7.28
N GLY A 142 -7.85 4.32 -7.80
CA GLY A 142 -7.95 3.96 -9.22
C GLY A 142 -7.95 5.18 -10.14
N ASN A 143 -8.52 6.30 -9.69
CA ASN A 143 -8.50 7.55 -10.44
C ASN A 143 -7.16 8.27 -10.29
N PRO A 144 -6.42 8.56 -11.40
CA PRO A 144 -5.11 9.24 -11.35
C PRO A 144 -5.14 10.61 -10.63
N ALA A 145 -6.19 11.41 -10.85
CA ALA A 145 -6.31 12.73 -10.21
C ALA A 145 -6.48 12.64 -8.68
N LEU A 146 -7.17 11.59 -8.19
CA LEU A 146 -7.28 11.33 -6.75
C LEU A 146 -5.97 10.78 -6.18
N ARG A 147 -5.27 9.95 -6.94
CA ARG A 147 -3.96 9.40 -6.57
C ARG A 147 -2.92 10.49 -6.35
N GLU A 148 -2.89 11.48 -7.24
CA GLU A 148 -1.99 12.62 -7.15
C GLU A 148 -2.32 13.53 -5.95
N ARG A 149 -3.62 13.77 -5.71
CA ARG A 149 -4.09 14.63 -4.61
C ARG A 149 -4.04 13.97 -3.24
N PHE A 150 -4.22 12.65 -3.18
CA PHE A 150 -4.25 11.86 -1.95
C PHE A 150 -3.33 10.63 -2.07
N PRO A 151 -2.02 10.82 -1.98
CA PRO A 151 -1.05 9.73 -2.14
C PRO A 151 -1.13 8.67 -1.01
N HIS A 152 -1.66 9.04 0.17
CA HIS A 152 -1.72 8.21 1.37
C HIS A 152 -3.14 7.73 1.69
N VAL A 153 -3.68 6.86 0.82
CA VAL A 153 -5.06 6.32 0.98
C VAL A 153 -5.24 5.62 2.32
N LEU A 154 -4.24 4.87 2.78
CA LEU A 154 -4.33 4.13 4.04
C LEU A 154 -4.46 5.06 5.24
N GLU A 155 -3.72 6.17 5.27
CA GLU A 155 -3.80 7.17 6.34
C GLU A 155 -5.18 7.83 6.38
N LEU A 156 -5.75 8.14 5.21
CA LEU A 156 -7.10 8.67 5.11
C LEU A 156 -8.15 7.69 5.66
N LEU A 157 -8.03 6.40 5.31
CA LEU A 157 -8.93 5.36 5.81
C LEU A 157 -8.81 5.18 7.33
N LEU A 158 -7.59 5.24 7.87
CA LEU A 158 -7.36 5.19 9.33
C LEU A 158 -7.95 6.40 10.05
N LEU A 159 -7.83 7.59 9.48
CA LEU A 159 -8.44 8.80 10.04
C LEU A 159 -9.97 8.68 10.09
N VAL A 160 -10.59 8.20 9.00
CA VAL A 160 -12.05 7.96 8.96
C VAL A 160 -12.46 6.92 9.98
N ALA A 161 -11.72 5.82 10.12
CA ALA A 161 -11.98 4.79 11.13
C ALA A 161 -11.91 5.35 12.56
N LEU A 162 -10.90 6.18 12.84
CA LEU A 162 -10.75 6.84 14.13
C LEU A 162 -11.94 7.77 14.44
N LEU A 163 -12.41 8.55 13.46
CA LEU A 163 -13.57 9.42 13.64
C LEU A 163 -14.86 8.64 13.91
N ILE A 164 -15.08 7.52 13.20
CA ILE A 164 -16.22 6.64 13.43
C ILE A 164 -16.13 6.05 14.84
N PHE A 165 -14.99 5.53 15.24
CA PHE A 165 -14.77 4.96 16.57
C PHE A 165 -15.01 5.99 17.68
N CYS A 166 -14.52 7.23 17.53
CA CYS A 166 -14.78 8.29 18.49
C CYS A 166 -16.28 8.63 18.61
N ALA A 167 -17.02 8.60 17.49
CA ALA A 167 -18.45 8.84 17.48
C ALA A 167 -19.26 7.71 18.17
N GLU A 168 -18.79 6.45 18.08
CA GLU A 168 -19.44 5.30 18.74
C GLU A 168 -19.20 5.26 20.26
N VAL A 169 -18.09 5.86 20.74
CA VAL A 169 -17.71 5.84 22.16
C VAL A 169 -18.24 7.05 22.93
N MET A 170 -18.58 8.15 22.26
CA MET A 170 -19.21 9.34 22.88
C MET A 170 -20.69 9.14 23.13
#